data_b6eb474919d3b6130b2acf17c77c6b16
#
_entry.id   b6eb474919d3b6130b2acf17c77c6b16
#
_cell.length_a   1.000
_cell.length_b   1.000
_cell.length_c   1.000
_cell.angle_alpha   90.00
_cell.angle_beta   90.00
_cell.angle_gamma   90.00
#
_symmetry.space_group_name_H-M   'P 1'
#
loop_
_entity.id
_entity.type
_entity.pdbx_description
1 polymer ?
#
loop_
_entity_poly.entity_id
_entity_poly.type
_entity_poly.pdbx_seq_one_letter_code
_entity_poly.pdbx_strand_id
1 'polypeptide(L)'
;MPFFKPVARFFFGGGQSLKKFINDLSKIYSINNEDSLIFAADNMILISKTAGFLREEEFANLANKYFYGDSLHSSIIWRIHILAWAMNSCRDLDGDFIEFGCYDAVVAEFLIDYNNFSDYKKTFFLYDIFDNPPTEKGEKHSPELFDNVKKRMAKYEFVKVTKGLLPGSFEKNIPEKLAFVHMDLNSAETEMSLLNLFFDKLVPGGILILDDYGTMGYENQYSQEKEFFNQRGYSVVELPTGGGLVIKR
;
A
#
# COMPACT_ATOMS: atom_id res chain seq x y z
N MET A 1 8.88 25.46 8.17
CA MET A 1 8.05 24.36 7.60
C MET A 1 8.93 23.16 7.38
N PRO A 2 8.78 22.07 8.11
CA PRO A 2 9.49 20.84 7.83
C PRO A 2 8.65 20.02 6.87
N PHE A 3 8.61 20.43 5.62
CA PHE A 3 8.05 19.58 4.60
C PHE A 3 8.99 18.39 4.41
N PHE A 4 8.41 17.21 4.16
CA PHE A 4 9.09 16.10 3.54
C PHE A 4 10.00 16.68 2.46
N LYS A 5 11.26 16.88 2.76
CA LYS A 5 12.22 17.03 1.68
C LYS A 5 12.15 15.70 0.95
N PRO A 6 11.84 15.67 -0.34
CA PRO A 6 11.92 14.44 -1.11
C PRO A 6 13.31 13.88 -0.85
N VAL A 7 13.34 12.83 -0.05
CA VAL A 7 14.61 12.25 0.35
C VAL A 7 14.99 11.32 -0.76
N ALA A 8 15.79 11.82 -1.67
CA ALA A 8 16.56 10.99 -2.59
C ALA A 8 17.47 10.05 -1.77
N ARG A 9 16.92 9.05 -1.08
CA ARG A 9 17.70 8.23 -0.12
C ARG A 9 18.00 6.83 -0.59
N PHE A 10 17.49 6.31 -1.70
CA PHE A 10 17.41 4.86 -1.75
C PHE A 10 18.14 4.09 -2.83
N PHE A 11 18.78 4.66 -3.84
CA PHE A 11 19.31 3.79 -4.91
C PHE A 11 20.78 3.93 -5.28
N PHE A 12 21.50 4.86 -4.71
CA PHE A 12 22.93 5.00 -5.03
C PHE A 12 23.71 5.20 -3.75
N GLY A 13 24.44 4.20 -3.35
CA GLY A 13 25.42 4.32 -2.27
C GLY A 13 26.42 5.43 -2.56
N GLY A 14 26.32 6.57 -1.85
CA GLY A 14 27.23 7.69 -1.95
C GLY A 14 26.54 9.01 -2.33
N GLY A 15 26.44 9.94 -1.37
CA GLY A 15 25.74 11.23 -1.53
C GLY A 15 26.27 12.12 -2.67
N GLN A 16 27.51 11.94 -3.13
CA GLN A 16 28.08 12.69 -4.26
C GLN A 16 27.59 12.16 -5.61
N SER A 17 27.44 10.84 -5.76
CA SER A 17 26.97 10.23 -7.00
C SER A 17 25.54 10.58 -7.31
N LEU A 18 24.67 10.63 -6.29
CA LEU A 18 23.27 11.03 -6.45
C LEU A 18 23.14 12.51 -6.81
N LYS A 19 23.89 13.40 -6.16
CA LYS A 19 23.91 14.84 -6.52
C LYS A 19 24.36 15.05 -7.96
N LYS A 20 25.39 14.33 -8.41
CA LYS A 20 25.85 14.39 -9.79
C LYS A 20 24.77 13.90 -10.75
N PHE A 21 24.15 12.77 -10.47
CA PHE A 21 23.07 12.21 -11.29
C PHE A 21 21.87 13.16 -11.40
N ILE A 22 21.42 13.76 -10.29
CA ILE A 22 20.35 14.77 -10.29
C ILE A 22 20.74 16.00 -11.12
N ASN A 23 21.97 16.49 -10.97
CA ASN A 23 22.47 17.63 -11.75
C ASN A 23 22.55 17.31 -13.25
N ASP A 24 22.94 16.10 -13.61
CA ASP A 24 23.03 15.70 -15.01
C ASP A 24 21.63 15.51 -15.61
N LEU A 25 20.67 14.92 -14.86
CA LEU A 25 19.27 14.87 -15.25
C LEU A 25 18.67 16.28 -15.41
N SER A 26 18.95 17.18 -14.50
CA SER A 26 18.46 18.56 -14.55
C SER A 26 18.93 19.27 -15.83
N LYS A 27 20.16 19.02 -16.28
CA LYS A 27 20.69 19.55 -17.55
C LYS A 27 19.98 18.95 -18.77
N ILE A 28 19.79 17.63 -18.77
CA ILE A 28 19.13 16.90 -19.87
C ILE A 28 17.71 17.39 -20.09
N TYR A 29 16.96 17.61 -19.00
CA TYR A 29 15.57 18.02 -19.06
C TYR A 29 15.36 19.55 -18.99
N SER A 30 16.44 20.34 -19.08
CA SER A 30 16.40 21.81 -18.98
C SER A 30 15.65 22.32 -17.75
N ILE A 31 15.80 21.60 -16.62
CA ILE A 31 15.16 21.95 -15.35
C ILE A 31 15.95 23.11 -14.73
N ASN A 32 15.56 24.34 -15.01
CA ASN A 32 16.33 25.53 -14.64
C ASN A 32 15.92 26.15 -13.30
N ASN A 33 14.98 25.56 -12.55
CA ASN A 33 14.49 26.13 -11.30
C ASN A 33 14.82 25.25 -10.11
N GLU A 34 15.29 25.85 -9.03
CA GLU A 34 15.45 25.22 -7.71
C GLU A 34 14.15 24.62 -7.17
N ASP A 35 13.00 25.05 -7.71
CA ASP A 35 11.65 24.56 -7.39
C ASP A 35 11.23 23.31 -8.18
N SER A 36 12.06 22.77 -9.05
CA SER A 36 11.75 21.56 -9.79
C SER A 36 11.81 20.36 -8.83
N LEU A 37 10.65 19.89 -8.44
CA LEU A 37 10.53 18.74 -7.56
C LEU A 37 11.01 17.48 -8.28
N ILE A 38 12.07 16.87 -7.75
CA ILE A 38 12.43 15.50 -8.09
C ILE A 38 11.88 14.63 -6.96
N PHE A 39 10.92 13.79 -7.31
CA PHE A 39 10.40 12.77 -6.40
C PHE A 39 11.16 11.48 -6.61
N ALA A 40 11.62 10.85 -5.54
CA ALA A 40 12.28 9.55 -5.58
C ALA A 40 11.75 8.69 -4.42
N ALA A 41 10.84 7.80 -4.71
CA ALA A 41 10.31 6.78 -3.83
C ALA A 41 9.59 5.72 -4.69
N ASP A 42 9.09 4.64 -4.09
CA ASP A 42 8.38 3.56 -4.79
C ASP A 42 9.14 3.02 -6.01
N ASN A 43 10.46 2.91 -5.89
CA ASN A 43 11.37 2.53 -6.99
C ASN A 43 11.25 3.42 -8.24
N MET A 44 10.72 4.65 -8.10
CA MET A 44 10.52 5.61 -9.18
C MET A 44 11.35 6.87 -8.98
N ILE A 45 11.71 7.50 -10.09
CA ILE A 45 12.20 8.88 -10.13
C ILE A 45 11.28 9.68 -11.04
N LEU A 46 10.59 10.66 -10.48
CA LEU A 46 9.70 11.54 -11.22
C LEU A 46 10.29 12.94 -11.32
N ILE A 47 10.30 13.48 -12.55
CA ILE A 47 10.82 14.80 -12.85
C ILE A 47 9.66 15.66 -13.35
N SER A 48 9.62 16.91 -12.91
CA SER A 48 8.58 17.88 -13.31
C SER A 48 7.14 17.43 -13.01
N LYS A 49 6.97 16.65 -11.93
CA LYS A 49 5.68 16.29 -11.36
C LYS A 49 5.49 17.00 -10.03
N THR A 50 4.28 17.39 -9.73
CA THR A 50 4.00 18.20 -8.53
C THR A 50 4.00 17.39 -7.25
N ALA A 51 3.71 16.07 -7.32
CA ALA A 51 3.44 15.25 -6.14
C ALA A 51 2.53 15.99 -5.13
N GLY A 52 1.39 16.51 -5.63
CA GLY A 52 0.53 17.47 -4.94
C GLY A 52 0.10 17.01 -3.55
N PHE A 53 -0.17 15.71 -3.38
CA PHE A 53 -0.55 15.12 -2.10
C PHE A 53 0.47 15.34 -0.97
N LEU A 54 1.76 15.47 -1.30
CA LEU A 54 2.80 15.80 -0.31
C LEU A 54 2.76 17.26 0.14
N ARG A 55 1.97 18.11 -0.52
CA ARG A 55 1.76 19.53 -0.18
C ARG A 55 0.45 19.73 0.57
N GLU A 56 -0.42 18.75 0.60
CA GLU A 56 -1.64 18.76 1.41
C GLU A 56 -1.24 18.66 2.89
N GLU A 57 -1.62 19.67 3.67
CA GLU A 57 -1.14 19.81 5.05
C GLU A 57 -1.52 18.61 5.92
N GLU A 58 -2.73 18.09 5.78
CA GLU A 58 -3.21 16.95 6.53
C GLU A 58 -2.40 15.68 6.23
N PHE A 59 -2.22 15.36 4.93
CA PHE A 59 -1.41 14.21 4.51
C PHE A 59 0.03 14.34 4.99
N ALA A 60 0.66 15.50 4.76
CA ALA A 60 2.04 15.74 5.13
C ALA A 60 2.28 15.64 6.64
N ASN A 61 1.38 16.18 7.46
CA ASN A 61 1.49 16.15 8.92
C ASN A 61 1.34 14.71 9.45
N LEU A 62 0.36 13.95 8.94
CA LEU A 62 0.18 12.56 9.32
C LEU A 62 1.33 11.68 8.81
N ALA A 63 1.79 11.86 7.58
CA ALA A 63 2.94 11.14 7.07
C ALA A 63 4.20 11.40 7.90
N ASN A 64 4.42 12.64 8.36
CA ASN A 64 5.51 12.94 9.29
C ASN A 64 5.31 12.26 10.66
N LYS A 65 4.09 12.23 11.18
CA LYS A 65 3.77 11.56 12.46
C LYS A 65 4.10 10.07 12.42
N TYR A 66 3.71 9.39 11.32
CA TYR A 66 3.81 7.93 11.23
C TYR A 66 5.12 7.44 10.62
N PHE A 67 5.70 8.16 9.67
CA PHE A 67 6.80 7.66 8.84
C PHE A 67 8.11 8.44 8.99
N TYR A 68 8.16 9.47 9.86
CA TYR A 68 9.40 10.23 10.05
C TYR A 68 10.50 9.34 10.66
N GLY A 69 11.62 9.24 9.95
CA GLY A 69 12.76 8.39 10.35
C GLY A 69 12.57 6.91 10.01
N ASP A 70 11.41 6.49 9.54
CA ASP A 70 11.16 5.16 9.04
C ASP A 70 11.41 5.10 7.52
N SER A 71 12.47 4.41 7.15
CA SER A 71 12.88 4.31 5.75
C SER A 71 12.02 3.36 4.94
N LEU A 72 11.41 2.38 5.56
CA LEU A 72 10.55 1.41 4.89
C LEU A 72 9.26 2.09 4.42
N HIS A 73 8.47 2.62 5.36
CA HIS A 73 7.18 3.23 5.02
C HIS A 73 7.31 4.54 4.24
N SER A 74 8.36 5.34 4.52
CA SER A 74 8.58 6.56 3.73
C SER A 74 8.99 6.27 2.28
N SER A 75 9.57 5.11 1.99
CA SER A 75 9.94 4.72 0.62
C SER A 75 8.76 4.35 -0.26
N ILE A 76 7.60 4.04 0.32
CA ILE A 76 6.37 3.66 -0.39
C ILE A 76 5.27 4.72 -0.29
N ILE A 77 5.64 5.98 -0.10
CA ILE A 77 4.71 7.08 0.21
C ILE A 77 3.68 7.34 -0.90
N TRP A 78 4.02 7.11 -2.17
CA TRP A 78 3.06 7.24 -3.27
C TRP A 78 2.04 6.12 -3.25
N ARG A 79 2.47 4.90 -2.96
CA ARG A 79 1.61 3.74 -2.77
C ARG A 79 0.60 4.00 -1.64
N ILE A 80 1.07 4.53 -0.51
CA ILE A 80 0.21 4.94 0.62
C ILE A 80 -0.83 5.98 0.20
N HIS A 81 -0.46 6.96 -0.64
CA HIS A 81 -1.41 7.92 -1.20
C HIS A 81 -2.50 7.24 -2.06
N ILE A 82 -2.13 6.26 -2.87
CA ILE A 82 -3.08 5.48 -3.67
C ILE A 82 -4.04 4.71 -2.78
N LEU A 83 -3.55 4.06 -1.73
CA LEU A 83 -4.38 3.35 -0.75
C LEU A 83 -5.35 4.30 -0.05
N ALA A 84 -4.89 5.46 0.38
CA ALA A 84 -5.73 6.48 1.01
C ALA A 84 -6.85 6.95 0.08
N TRP A 85 -6.53 7.21 -1.18
CA TRP A 85 -7.51 7.57 -2.21
C TRP A 85 -8.53 6.45 -2.44
N ALA A 86 -8.06 5.20 -2.56
CA ALA A 86 -8.92 4.05 -2.81
C ALA A 86 -9.90 3.81 -1.64
N MET A 87 -9.41 3.87 -0.39
CA MET A 87 -10.26 3.77 0.80
C MET A 87 -11.33 4.86 0.83
N ASN A 88 -10.95 6.13 0.59
CA ASN A 88 -11.91 7.23 0.57
C ASN A 88 -12.94 7.08 -0.56
N SER A 89 -12.53 6.57 -1.72
CA SER A 89 -13.44 6.31 -2.85
C SER A 89 -14.49 5.24 -2.55
N CYS A 90 -14.19 4.32 -1.63
CA CYS A 90 -15.08 3.24 -1.20
C CYS A 90 -15.92 3.60 0.06
N ARG A 91 -15.78 4.80 0.58
CA ARG A 91 -16.38 5.26 1.84
C ARG A 91 -17.87 4.97 1.95
N ASP A 92 -18.64 5.31 0.92
CA ASP A 92 -20.10 5.25 0.93
C ASP A 92 -20.65 3.95 0.34
N LEU A 93 -19.80 3.01 -0.09
CA LEU A 93 -20.23 1.72 -0.61
C LEU A 93 -20.62 0.77 0.54
N ASP A 94 -21.58 -0.11 0.29
CA ASP A 94 -22.02 -1.10 1.27
C ASP A 94 -21.05 -2.30 1.30
N GLY A 95 -20.19 -2.37 2.29
CA GLY A 95 -19.22 -3.45 2.48
C GLY A 95 -18.08 -3.07 3.41
N ASP A 96 -17.43 -4.09 3.94
CA ASP A 96 -16.29 -3.95 4.83
C ASP A 96 -14.96 -3.79 4.07
N PHE A 97 -13.91 -3.50 4.80
CA PHE A 97 -12.58 -3.25 4.26
C PHE A 97 -11.62 -4.34 4.75
N ILE A 98 -10.70 -4.76 3.89
CA ILE A 98 -9.69 -5.79 4.21
C ILE A 98 -8.32 -5.36 3.75
N GLU A 99 -7.31 -5.67 4.58
CA GLU A 99 -5.91 -5.72 4.20
C GLU A 99 -5.35 -7.12 4.49
N PHE A 100 -4.83 -7.77 3.47
CA PHE A 100 -4.08 -9.03 3.57
C PHE A 100 -2.59 -8.74 3.49
N GLY A 101 -1.84 -9.08 4.54
CA GLY A 101 -0.43 -8.74 4.69
C GLY A 101 -0.21 -7.38 5.35
N CYS A 102 -0.81 -7.16 6.53
CA CYS A 102 -0.74 -5.85 7.19
C CYS A 102 0.58 -5.57 7.94
N TYR A 103 1.50 -6.54 8.01
CA TYR A 103 2.80 -6.43 8.68
C TYR A 103 2.70 -5.82 10.09
N ASP A 104 3.27 -4.62 10.30
CA ASP A 104 3.22 -3.91 11.59
C ASP A 104 2.00 -2.98 11.74
N ALA A 105 1.15 -2.94 10.71
CA ALA A 105 -0.07 -2.15 10.61
C ALA A 105 0.12 -0.62 10.79
N VAL A 106 1.34 -0.09 10.59
CA VAL A 106 1.59 1.37 10.64
C VAL A 106 0.88 2.06 9.47
N VAL A 107 0.91 1.45 8.27
CA VAL A 107 0.19 1.97 7.11
C VAL A 107 -1.31 1.93 7.35
N ALA A 108 -1.84 0.81 7.86
CA ALA A 108 -3.27 0.72 8.22
C ALA A 108 -3.68 1.81 9.23
N GLU A 109 -2.87 2.07 10.25
CA GLU A 109 -3.13 3.12 11.24
C GLU A 109 -3.13 4.51 10.60
N PHE A 110 -2.17 4.82 9.74
CA PHE A 110 -2.16 6.05 8.96
C PHE A 110 -3.43 6.21 8.11
N LEU A 111 -3.82 5.16 7.39
CA LEU A 111 -5.00 5.17 6.53
C LEU A 111 -6.29 5.39 7.31
N ILE A 112 -6.43 4.80 8.50
CA ILE A 112 -7.55 4.98 9.42
C ILE A 112 -7.65 6.45 9.85
N ASP A 113 -6.53 7.01 10.33
CA ASP A 113 -6.50 8.38 10.84
C ASP A 113 -6.71 9.40 9.70
N TYR A 114 -6.04 9.22 8.55
CA TYR A 114 -6.14 10.15 7.42
C TYR A 114 -7.54 10.19 6.81
N ASN A 115 -8.20 9.04 6.70
CA ASN A 115 -9.54 8.95 6.12
C ASN A 115 -10.67 9.18 7.12
N ASN A 116 -10.38 9.40 8.42
CA ASN A 116 -11.39 9.44 9.46
C ASN A 116 -12.30 8.21 9.42
N PHE A 117 -11.70 7.00 9.36
CA PHE A 117 -12.41 5.75 9.07
C PHE A 117 -13.54 5.43 10.05
N SER A 118 -13.49 5.93 11.29
CA SER A 118 -14.58 5.83 12.27
C SER A 118 -15.94 6.28 11.73
N ASP A 119 -15.93 7.25 10.81
CA ASP A 119 -17.15 7.80 10.22
C ASP A 119 -17.78 6.89 9.16
N TYR A 120 -17.02 5.89 8.67
CA TYR A 120 -17.49 4.97 7.64
C TYR A 120 -18.49 3.94 8.16
N LYS A 121 -18.50 3.67 9.47
CA LYS A 121 -19.36 2.67 10.12
C LYS A 121 -19.20 1.27 9.53
N LYS A 122 -17.96 0.89 9.23
CA LYS A 122 -17.56 -0.36 8.61
C LYS A 122 -16.52 -1.05 9.48
N THR A 123 -16.32 -2.35 9.24
CA THR A 123 -15.20 -3.08 9.84
C THR A 123 -14.00 -3.02 8.93
N PHE A 124 -12.81 -2.84 9.50
CA PHE A 124 -11.55 -3.00 8.81
C PHE A 124 -10.85 -4.26 9.32
N PHE A 125 -10.74 -5.26 8.46
CA PHE A 125 -10.08 -6.53 8.78
C PHE A 125 -8.62 -6.49 8.36
N LEU A 126 -7.74 -6.82 9.28
CA LEU A 126 -6.30 -6.93 9.06
C LEU A 126 -5.87 -8.38 9.24
N TYR A 127 -5.28 -8.96 8.22
CA TYR A 127 -4.78 -10.34 8.24
C TYR A 127 -3.29 -10.37 8.01
N ASP A 128 -2.58 -11.16 8.82
CA ASP A 128 -1.17 -11.45 8.62
C ASP A 128 -0.80 -12.78 9.31
N ILE A 129 0.24 -13.43 8.86
CA ILE A 129 0.78 -14.61 9.51
C ILE A 129 1.52 -14.27 10.82
N PHE A 130 2.16 -13.09 10.87
CA PHE A 130 2.97 -12.55 11.98
C PHE A 130 4.12 -13.45 12.47
N ASP A 131 4.37 -14.58 11.83
CA ASP A 131 5.33 -15.60 12.27
C ASP A 131 6.44 -15.89 11.25
N ASN A 132 6.54 -15.13 10.15
CA ASN A 132 7.58 -15.36 9.15
C ASN A 132 8.97 -15.05 9.74
N PRO A 133 9.97 -15.89 9.46
CA PRO A 133 11.35 -15.53 9.77
C PRO A 133 11.72 -14.24 9.01
N PRO A 134 12.72 -13.46 9.51
CA PRO A 134 13.19 -12.28 8.81
C PRO A 134 13.52 -12.60 7.35
N THR A 135 12.91 -11.87 6.42
CA THR A 135 13.23 -12.03 5.00
C THR A 135 14.53 -11.28 4.69
N GLU A 136 15.16 -11.62 3.57
CA GLU A 136 16.35 -10.88 3.08
C GLU A 136 16.04 -9.39 2.82
N LYS A 137 14.76 -9.03 2.67
CA LYS A 137 14.27 -7.65 2.49
C LYS A 137 14.27 -6.82 3.79
N GLY A 138 14.68 -7.40 4.92
CA GLY A 138 14.84 -6.65 6.17
C GLY A 138 13.56 -6.48 7.00
N GLU A 139 12.46 -7.12 6.63
CA GLU A 139 11.25 -7.19 7.44
C GLU A 139 11.55 -7.90 8.76
N LYS A 140 11.27 -7.22 9.86
CA LYS A 140 11.53 -7.77 11.19
C LYS A 140 10.25 -8.39 11.75
N HIS A 141 9.90 -9.58 11.30
CA HIS A 141 8.91 -10.39 11.98
C HIS A 141 9.52 -10.87 13.31
N SER A 142 9.10 -10.25 14.39
CA SER A 142 9.47 -10.69 15.74
C SER A 142 8.30 -11.46 16.36
N PRO A 143 8.54 -12.31 17.36
CA PRO A 143 7.46 -12.98 18.09
C PRO A 143 6.45 -12.01 18.70
N GLU A 144 6.88 -10.78 18.99
CA GLU A 144 6.07 -9.72 19.58
C GLU A 144 5.26 -8.93 18.55
N LEU A 145 5.48 -9.13 17.24
CA LEU A 145 4.85 -8.32 16.18
C LEU A 145 3.32 -8.35 16.30
N PHE A 146 2.73 -9.52 16.46
CA PHE A 146 1.28 -9.66 16.62
C PHE A 146 0.72 -8.90 17.82
N ASP A 147 1.40 -9.01 18.97
CA ASP A 147 0.96 -8.32 20.19
C ASP A 147 1.12 -6.80 20.05
N ASN A 148 2.16 -6.35 19.38
CA ASN A 148 2.36 -4.94 19.07
C ASN A 148 1.27 -4.41 18.15
N VAL A 149 0.90 -5.15 17.10
CA VAL A 149 -0.21 -4.77 16.20
C VAL A 149 -1.55 -4.76 16.94
N LYS A 150 -1.84 -5.78 17.75
CA LYS A 150 -3.04 -5.78 18.59
C LYS A 150 -3.10 -4.56 19.52
N LYS A 151 -2.00 -4.23 20.17
CA LYS A 151 -1.91 -3.07 21.06
C LYS A 151 -2.10 -1.76 20.28
N ARG A 152 -1.50 -1.64 19.08
CA ARG A 152 -1.65 -0.50 18.19
C ARG A 152 -3.11 -0.28 17.79
N MET A 153 -3.79 -1.36 17.39
CA MET A 153 -5.17 -1.33 16.90
C MET A 153 -6.24 -1.31 18.00
N ALA A 154 -5.88 -1.57 19.28
CA ALA A 154 -6.84 -1.70 20.37
C ALA A 154 -7.72 -0.46 20.62
N LYS A 155 -7.28 0.72 20.17
CA LYS A 155 -8.05 1.97 20.27
C LYS A 155 -9.17 2.10 19.21
N TYR A 156 -9.19 1.22 18.20
CA TYR A 156 -10.16 1.23 17.11
C TYR A 156 -11.09 0.02 17.22
N GLU A 157 -12.29 0.21 17.78
CA GLU A 157 -13.28 -0.87 17.99
C GLU A 157 -13.73 -1.53 16.69
N PHE A 158 -13.64 -0.82 15.58
CA PHE A 158 -14.00 -1.30 14.25
C PHE A 158 -12.88 -2.09 13.55
N VAL A 159 -11.69 -2.21 14.11
CA VAL A 159 -10.59 -2.98 13.54
C VAL A 159 -10.57 -4.39 14.11
N LYS A 160 -10.43 -5.37 13.23
CA LYS A 160 -10.27 -6.79 13.60
C LYS A 160 -8.95 -7.33 13.07
N VAL A 161 -8.00 -7.61 13.97
CA VAL A 161 -6.71 -8.21 13.63
C VAL A 161 -6.78 -9.71 13.76
N THR A 162 -6.44 -10.44 12.70
CA THR A 162 -6.45 -11.90 12.64
C THR A 162 -5.07 -12.42 12.31
N LYS A 163 -4.49 -13.20 13.23
CA LYS A 163 -3.25 -13.95 13.01
C LYS A 163 -3.56 -15.31 12.40
N GLY A 164 -2.86 -15.69 11.35
CA GLY A 164 -2.90 -17.05 10.81
C GLY A 164 -2.56 -17.16 9.34
N LEU A 165 -2.27 -18.39 8.94
CA LEU A 165 -1.96 -18.70 7.55
C LEU A 165 -3.21 -18.50 6.66
N LEU A 166 -3.06 -17.77 5.59
CA LEU A 166 -4.06 -17.57 4.54
C LEU A 166 -4.00 -18.73 3.50
N PRO A 167 -5.11 -19.13 2.91
CA PRO A 167 -6.46 -18.58 3.06
C PRO A 167 -7.21 -19.08 4.30
N GLY A 168 -6.74 -20.11 5.01
CA GLY A 168 -7.48 -20.80 6.07
C GLY A 168 -7.92 -19.92 7.26
N SER A 169 -7.18 -18.85 7.59
CA SER A 169 -7.62 -17.90 8.63
C SER A 169 -8.76 -16.99 8.14
N PHE A 170 -8.80 -16.67 6.85
CA PHE A 170 -9.87 -15.89 6.23
C PHE A 170 -11.15 -16.70 6.05
N GLU A 171 -11.05 -17.96 5.63
CA GLU A 171 -12.19 -18.86 5.43
C GLU A 171 -13.10 -19.01 6.66
N LYS A 172 -12.56 -18.80 7.85
CA LYS A 172 -13.31 -18.92 9.11
C LYS A 172 -14.32 -17.78 9.32
N ASN A 173 -14.10 -16.63 8.69
CA ASN A 173 -14.95 -15.46 8.89
C ASN A 173 -14.89 -14.52 7.67
N ILE A 174 -15.39 -14.98 6.53
CA ILE A 174 -15.44 -14.19 5.31
C ILE A 174 -16.56 -13.15 5.41
N PRO A 175 -16.29 -11.84 5.30
CA PRO A 175 -17.32 -10.82 5.26
C PRO A 175 -18.30 -11.05 4.11
N GLU A 176 -19.57 -10.68 4.34
CA GLU A 176 -20.61 -10.87 3.33
C GLU A 176 -20.41 -9.99 2.11
N LYS A 177 -20.01 -8.73 2.34
CA LYS A 177 -19.74 -7.72 1.31
C LYS A 177 -18.43 -7.01 1.60
N LEU A 178 -17.72 -6.68 0.55
CA LEU A 178 -16.46 -5.95 0.60
C LEU A 178 -16.54 -4.70 -0.28
N ALA A 179 -16.05 -3.59 0.22
CA ALA A 179 -15.94 -2.35 -0.53
C ALA A 179 -14.48 -2.05 -0.94
N PHE A 180 -13.52 -2.41 -0.09
CA PHE A 180 -12.11 -2.19 -0.34
C PHE A 180 -11.30 -3.42 0.08
N VAL A 181 -10.35 -3.80 -0.77
CA VAL A 181 -9.38 -4.85 -0.48
C VAL A 181 -7.98 -4.38 -0.91
N HIS A 182 -7.03 -4.48 0.02
CA HIS A 182 -5.59 -4.37 -0.26
C HIS A 182 -4.96 -5.74 -0.08
N MET A 183 -4.18 -6.22 -1.06
CA MET A 183 -3.55 -7.52 -1.06
C MET A 183 -2.04 -7.38 -1.25
N ASP A 184 -1.27 -7.75 -0.23
CA ASP A 184 0.19 -7.67 -0.16
C ASP A 184 0.75 -8.91 0.55
N LEU A 185 0.78 -10.04 -0.17
CA LEU A 185 1.17 -11.34 0.42
C LEU A 185 2.43 -11.95 -0.18
N ASN A 186 2.92 -11.43 -1.27
CA ASN A 186 4.11 -11.96 -1.95
C ASN A 186 4.02 -13.46 -2.32
N SER A 187 2.81 -13.99 -2.52
CA SER A 187 2.54 -15.40 -2.81
C SER A 187 1.41 -15.57 -3.82
N ALA A 188 1.77 -15.87 -5.07
CA ALA A 188 0.80 -16.07 -6.14
C ALA A 188 -0.29 -17.12 -5.78
N GLU A 189 0.09 -18.24 -5.17
CA GLU A 189 -0.84 -19.31 -4.78
C GLU A 189 -1.85 -18.82 -3.73
N THR A 190 -1.36 -18.10 -2.73
CA THR A 190 -2.21 -17.57 -1.65
C THR A 190 -3.17 -16.50 -2.18
N GLU A 191 -2.67 -15.57 -2.98
CA GLU A 191 -3.48 -14.49 -3.56
C GLU A 191 -4.55 -15.03 -4.50
N MET A 192 -4.20 -15.99 -5.37
CA MET A 192 -5.18 -16.65 -6.23
C MET A 192 -6.27 -17.39 -5.45
N SER A 193 -5.90 -18.04 -4.35
CA SER A 193 -6.85 -18.70 -3.46
C SER A 193 -7.82 -17.70 -2.83
N LEU A 194 -7.31 -16.57 -2.35
CA LEU A 194 -8.12 -15.48 -1.79
C LEU A 194 -9.01 -14.82 -2.83
N LEU A 195 -8.50 -14.52 -4.03
CA LEU A 195 -9.29 -13.94 -5.13
C LEU A 195 -10.52 -14.81 -5.45
N ASN A 196 -10.37 -16.13 -5.49
CA ASN A 196 -11.49 -17.05 -5.68
C ASN A 196 -12.51 -17.04 -4.54
N LEU A 197 -12.11 -16.70 -3.32
CA LEU A 197 -12.99 -16.65 -2.15
C LEU A 197 -13.77 -15.32 -2.03
N PHE A 198 -13.11 -14.19 -2.34
CA PHE A 198 -13.70 -12.90 -2.02
C PHE A 198 -14.13 -12.04 -3.22
N PHE A 199 -13.58 -12.27 -4.44
CA PHE A 199 -13.80 -11.32 -5.54
C PHE A 199 -15.29 -11.10 -5.86
N ASP A 200 -16.11 -12.13 -5.75
CA ASP A 200 -17.55 -12.02 -5.97
C ASP A 200 -18.31 -11.30 -4.83
N LYS A 201 -17.64 -11.11 -3.69
CA LYS A 201 -18.17 -10.35 -2.55
C LYS A 201 -17.81 -8.86 -2.62
N LEU A 202 -16.87 -8.50 -3.49
CA LEU A 202 -16.55 -7.10 -3.75
C LEU A 202 -17.72 -6.45 -4.48
N VAL A 203 -18.31 -5.42 -3.87
CA VAL A 203 -19.50 -4.75 -4.39
C VAL A 203 -19.19 -3.91 -5.62
N PRO A 204 -20.17 -3.62 -6.51
CA PRO A 204 -19.97 -2.69 -7.61
C PRO A 204 -19.43 -1.32 -7.13
N GLY A 205 -18.37 -0.84 -7.78
CA GLY A 205 -17.63 0.36 -7.36
C GLY A 205 -16.52 0.07 -6.34
N GLY A 206 -16.52 -1.12 -5.72
CA GLY A 206 -15.45 -1.52 -4.80
C GLY A 206 -14.09 -1.62 -5.48
N ILE A 207 -13.04 -1.32 -4.73
CA ILE A 207 -11.68 -1.25 -5.24
C ILE A 207 -10.82 -2.35 -4.61
N LEU A 208 -10.10 -3.06 -5.48
CA LEU A 208 -9.02 -3.97 -5.11
C LEU A 208 -7.69 -3.38 -5.53
N ILE A 209 -6.75 -3.29 -4.60
CA ILE A 209 -5.35 -2.97 -4.84
C ILE A 209 -4.51 -4.22 -4.66
N LEU A 210 -3.70 -4.54 -5.67
CA LEU A 210 -2.70 -5.60 -5.70
C LEU A 210 -1.33 -4.93 -5.54
N ASP A 211 -0.61 -5.22 -4.47
CA ASP A 211 0.58 -4.43 -4.13
C ASP A 211 1.74 -4.63 -5.11
N ASP A 212 1.99 -5.87 -5.51
CA ASP A 212 3.15 -6.26 -6.32
C ASP A 212 2.82 -6.66 -7.77
N TYR A 213 1.64 -6.32 -8.30
CA TYR A 213 1.15 -6.75 -9.63
C TYR A 213 2.14 -6.53 -10.77
N GLY A 214 2.78 -5.37 -10.83
CA GLY A 214 3.76 -5.01 -11.86
C GLY A 214 5.19 -4.95 -11.34
N THR A 215 5.48 -5.57 -10.20
CA THR A 215 6.80 -5.54 -9.57
C THR A 215 7.68 -6.67 -10.11
N MET A 216 8.95 -6.34 -10.45
CA MET A 216 9.92 -7.32 -10.92
C MET A 216 10.19 -8.40 -9.86
N GLY A 217 10.19 -9.67 -10.28
CA GLY A 217 10.33 -10.82 -9.40
C GLY A 217 8.99 -11.48 -9.04
N TYR A 218 7.86 -10.86 -9.42
CA TYR A 218 6.50 -11.39 -9.20
C TYR A 218 5.78 -11.75 -10.52
N GLU A 219 6.53 -12.11 -11.57
CA GLU A 219 5.99 -12.40 -12.91
C GLU A 219 4.97 -13.55 -12.90
N ASN A 220 5.16 -14.53 -12.01
CA ASN A 220 4.23 -15.64 -11.86
C ASN A 220 2.89 -15.17 -11.25
N GLN A 221 2.94 -14.29 -10.25
CA GLN A 221 1.77 -13.66 -9.65
C GLN A 221 1.03 -12.80 -10.68
N TYR A 222 1.74 -11.90 -11.35
CA TYR A 222 1.21 -11.09 -12.45
C TYR A 222 0.45 -11.92 -13.49
N SER A 223 1.06 -13.03 -13.94
CA SER A 223 0.47 -13.84 -15.02
C SER A 223 -0.84 -14.50 -14.57
N GLN A 224 -0.90 -15.03 -13.35
CA GLN A 224 -2.08 -15.70 -12.81
C GLN A 224 -3.20 -14.70 -12.51
N GLU A 225 -2.89 -13.58 -11.91
CA GLU A 225 -3.87 -12.52 -11.61
C GLU A 225 -4.44 -11.92 -12.90
N LYS A 226 -3.58 -11.61 -13.86
CA LYS A 226 -4.00 -11.11 -15.17
C LYS A 226 -4.98 -12.05 -15.84
N GLU A 227 -4.68 -13.35 -15.84
CA GLU A 227 -5.57 -14.38 -16.41
C GLU A 227 -6.90 -14.44 -15.65
N PHE A 228 -6.87 -14.42 -14.30
CA PHE A 228 -8.06 -14.42 -13.45
C PHE A 228 -9.01 -13.27 -13.79
N PHE A 229 -8.49 -12.06 -13.95
CA PHE A 229 -9.27 -10.87 -14.27
C PHE A 229 -9.77 -10.88 -15.72
N ASN A 230 -8.92 -11.27 -16.67
CA ASN A 230 -9.30 -11.35 -18.09
C ASN A 230 -10.46 -12.32 -18.32
N GLN A 231 -10.43 -13.49 -17.69
CA GLN A 231 -11.52 -14.48 -17.77
C GLN A 231 -12.85 -13.96 -17.24
N ARG A 232 -12.81 -12.99 -16.33
CA ARG A 232 -14.00 -12.33 -15.75
C ARG A 232 -14.36 -11.02 -16.45
N GLY A 233 -13.64 -10.68 -17.53
CA GLY A 233 -13.86 -9.46 -18.31
C GLY A 233 -13.38 -8.18 -17.61
N TYR A 234 -12.49 -8.27 -16.63
CA TYR A 234 -11.86 -7.11 -15.99
C TYR A 234 -10.49 -6.84 -16.56
N SER A 235 -10.07 -5.57 -16.49
CA SER A 235 -8.70 -5.15 -16.77
C SER A 235 -8.07 -4.60 -15.48
N VAL A 236 -6.84 -4.97 -15.21
CA VAL A 236 -6.06 -4.39 -14.12
C VAL A 236 -5.33 -3.16 -14.67
N VAL A 237 -5.42 -2.05 -13.97
CA VAL A 237 -4.58 -0.87 -14.25
C VAL A 237 -3.25 -1.05 -13.54
N GLU A 238 -2.17 -1.14 -14.29
CA GLU A 238 -0.82 -1.13 -13.73
C GLU A 238 -0.49 0.29 -13.24
N LEU A 239 -0.12 0.39 -11.99
CA LEU A 239 0.25 1.65 -11.35
C LEU A 239 1.77 1.87 -11.47
N PRO A 240 2.23 3.11 -11.61
CA PRO A 240 3.68 3.39 -11.66
C PRO A 240 4.46 2.93 -10.43
N THR A 241 3.78 2.68 -9.32
CA THR A 241 4.35 2.14 -8.07
C THR A 241 4.65 0.64 -8.13
N GLY A 242 4.26 -0.05 -9.20
CA GLY A 242 4.34 -1.51 -9.33
C GLY A 242 3.09 -2.24 -8.87
N GLY A 243 2.10 -1.54 -8.34
CA GLY A 243 0.81 -2.14 -7.95
C GLY A 243 -0.16 -2.30 -9.10
N GLY A 244 -1.26 -3.02 -8.84
CA GLY A 244 -2.42 -3.14 -9.71
C GLY A 244 -3.68 -2.58 -9.08
N LEU A 245 -4.59 -2.02 -9.89
CA LEU A 245 -5.88 -1.53 -9.43
C LEU A 245 -7.00 -2.11 -10.26
N VAL A 246 -8.03 -2.62 -9.58
CA VAL A 246 -9.27 -3.13 -10.18
C VAL A 246 -10.46 -2.46 -9.52
N ILE A 247 -11.41 -1.98 -10.34
CA ILE A 247 -12.70 -1.48 -9.86
C ILE A 247 -13.77 -2.51 -10.24
N LYS A 248 -14.53 -2.99 -9.26
CA LYS A 248 -15.63 -3.93 -9.47
C LYS A 248 -16.76 -3.26 -10.24
N ARG A 249 -17.29 -3.94 -11.24
CA ARG A 249 -18.45 -3.51 -12.03
C ARG A 249 -19.72 -4.21 -11.57
#